data_28dbed9386e37dbde0f04b08b060ef58
#
_entry.id   28dbed9386e37dbde0f04b08b060ef58
#
_cell.length_a   1.000
_cell.length_b   1.000
_cell.length_c   1.000
_cell.angle_alpha   90.00
_cell.angle_beta   90.00
_cell.angle_gamma   90.00
#
_symmetry.space_group_name_H-M   'P 1'
#
loop_
_entity.id
_entity.type
_entity.pdbx_description
1 polymer ?
#
loop_
_entity_poly.entity_id
_entity_poly.type
_entity_poly.pdbx_seq_one_letter_code
_entity_poly.pdbx_strand_id
1 'polypeptide(L)'
;MKYSDIDPRKSAFLFELDNVLYPEKDYYFQVYYLFAGMIEYIELVDAKAATELMVNTYIEKGKDEVFNAVQQQYQLNEKYRANFKHLCMTANVPLKLLLYKNMLDLLQEIVVDRKKIFIVTNGNPAEQLNKIKHIEWHGLENYLICYFANELSAKPEPDIVHLILKEHNLQRRDIVMIENTEADVLCAQACGIDHINAAQFLQ
;
A
#
# COMPACT_ATOMS: atom_id res chain seq x y z
N MET A 1 -14.07 -15.61 -1.88
CA MET A 1 -13.18 -16.55 -1.17
C MET A 1 -13.22 -16.23 0.32
N LYS A 2 -13.11 -17.23 1.19
CA LYS A 2 -13.05 -17.08 2.65
C LYS A 2 -11.74 -17.69 3.16
N TYR A 3 -11.38 -17.38 4.41
CA TYR A 3 -10.21 -17.97 5.07
C TYR A 3 -10.24 -19.51 5.07
N SER A 4 -11.42 -20.11 5.29
CA SER A 4 -11.62 -21.56 5.27
C SER A 4 -11.31 -22.23 3.92
N ASP A 5 -11.25 -21.46 2.84
CA ASP A 5 -10.96 -21.98 1.50
C ASP A 5 -9.46 -22.07 1.22
N ILE A 6 -8.63 -21.47 2.10
CA ILE A 6 -7.16 -21.48 1.98
C ILE A 6 -6.65 -22.79 2.60
N ASP A 7 -5.60 -23.36 2.00
CA ASP A 7 -4.95 -24.56 2.53
C ASP A 7 -4.59 -24.38 4.01
N PRO A 8 -5.16 -25.17 4.93
CA PRO A 8 -4.94 -25.02 6.38
C PRO A 8 -3.47 -25.22 6.80
N ARG A 9 -2.65 -25.85 5.95
CA ARG A 9 -1.22 -26.05 6.19
C ARG A 9 -0.41 -24.75 6.05
N LYS A 10 -0.98 -23.71 5.44
CA LYS A 10 -0.32 -22.42 5.38
C LYS A 10 -0.15 -21.83 6.78
N SER A 11 1.07 -21.48 7.12
CA SER A 11 1.45 -20.95 8.43
C SER A 11 1.87 -19.48 8.37
N ALA A 12 2.03 -18.92 7.17
CA ALA A 12 2.43 -17.56 6.94
C ALA A 12 1.72 -16.94 5.71
N PHE A 13 1.29 -15.70 5.87
CA PHE A 13 0.55 -14.94 4.87
C PHE A 13 1.32 -13.66 4.56
N LEU A 14 1.64 -13.45 3.30
CA LEU A 14 2.25 -12.22 2.79
C LEU A 14 1.16 -11.38 2.12
N PHE A 15 1.02 -10.14 2.52
CA PHE A 15 0.06 -9.21 1.92
C PHE A 15 0.80 -8.04 1.26
N GLU A 16 0.46 -7.72 0.01
CA GLU A 16 0.72 -6.38 -0.48
C GLU A 16 -0.14 -5.39 0.32
N LEU A 17 0.30 -4.14 0.41
CA LEU A 17 -0.37 -3.10 1.19
C LEU A 17 -1.47 -2.40 0.36
N ASP A 18 -1.04 -1.72 -0.70
CA ASP A 18 -1.86 -0.82 -1.50
C ASP A 18 -2.86 -1.61 -2.37
N ASN A 19 -4.15 -1.27 -2.28
CA ASN A 19 -5.27 -1.90 -2.99
C ASN A 19 -5.46 -3.40 -2.68
N VAL A 20 -4.77 -3.93 -1.67
CA VAL A 20 -4.98 -5.26 -1.10
C VAL A 20 -5.59 -5.13 0.28
N LEU A 21 -4.96 -4.42 1.19
CA LEU A 21 -5.47 -4.25 2.55
C LEU A 21 -6.44 -3.07 2.66
N TYR A 22 -6.21 -1.99 1.92
CA TYR A 22 -7.03 -0.79 1.91
C TYR A 22 -6.97 -0.12 0.52
N PRO A 23 -7.91 0.81 0.17
CA PRO A 23 -7.85 1.55 -1.09
C PRO A 23 -6.71 2.58 -1.08
N GLU A 24 -5.68 2.41 -1.92
CA GLU A 24 -4.53 3.34 -2.02
C GLU A 24 -4.96 4.80 -2.24
N LYS A 25 -6.03 5.01 -2.99
CA LYS A 25 -6.59 6.34 -3.26
C LYS A 25 -6.96 7.11 -2.00
N ASP A 26 -7.37 6.41 -0.92
CA ASP A 26 -7.81 7.04 0.33
C ASP A 26 -6.65 7.73 1.05
N TYR A 27 -5.40 7.30 0.81
CA TYR A 27 -4.21 8.02 1.24
C TYR A 27 -3.94 9.22 0.37
N TYR A 28 -3.82 9.02 -0.95
CA TYR A 28 -3.41 10.09 -1.86
C TYR A 28 -4.41 11.22 -1.94
N PHE A 29 -5.72 10.95 -1.88
CA PHE A 29 -6.72 12.01 -1.91
C PHE A 29 -6.61 12.95 -0.72
N GLN A 30 -6.22 12.44 0.45
CA GLN A 30 -5.94 13.27 1.61
C GLN A 30 -4.63 14.06 1.45
N VAL A 31 -3.59 13.45 0.89
CA VAL A 31 -2.34 14.17 0.54
C VAL A 31 -2.61 15.30 -0.45
N TYR A 32 -3.44 15.06 -1.47
CA TYR A 32 -3.81 16.07 -2.47
C TYR A 32 -4.57 17.23 -1.84
N TYR A 33 -5.49 16.95 -0.94
CA TYR A 33 -6.18 17.98 -0.16
C TYR A 33 -5.19 18.86 0.64
N LEU A 34 -4.22 18.24 1.32
CA LEU A 34 -3.21 18.98 2.07
C LEU A 34 -2.28 19.80 1.17
N PHE A 35 -1.87 19.26 0.04
CA PHE A 35 -1.07 19.99 -0.95
C PHE A 35 -1.83 21.15 -1.55
N ALA A 36 -3.10 20.94 -1.91
CA ALA A 36 -3.97 22.01 -2.44
C ALA A 36 -4.11 23.17 -1.45
N GLY A 37 -4.33 22.89 -0.16
CA GLY A 37 -4.37 23.92 0.86
C GLY A 37 -3.04 24.69 1.02
N MET A 38 -1.91 24.01 0.84
CA MET A 38 -0.60 24.65 0.85
C MET A 38 -0.42 25.63 -0.33
N ILE A 39 -0.78 25.22 -1.55
CA ILE A 39 -0.65 26.10 -2.72
C ILE A 39 -1.71 27.20 -2.74
N GLU A 40 -2.89 26.99 -2.17
CA GLU A 40 -3.87 28.04 -1.95
C GLU A 40 -3.29 29.17 -1.11
N TYR A 41 -2.66 28.85 0.01
CA TYR A 41 -2.10 29.85 0.90
C TYR A 41 -0.92 30.61 0.29
N ILE A 42 -0.09 29.95 -0.53
CA ILE A 42 1.16 30.53 -1.04
C ILE A 42 0.96 31.19 -2.42
N GLU A 43 0.20 30.56 -3.31
CA GLU A 43 0.08 30.93 -4.73
C GLU A 43 -1.33 31.45 -5.07
N LEU A 44 -2.23 31.53 -4.08
CA LEU A 44 -3.62 31.98 -4.25
C LEU A 44 -4.42 31.13 -5.27
N VAL A 45 -4.08 29.86 -5.36
CA VAL A 45 -4.79 28.87 -6.20
C VAL A 45 -6.05 28.41 -5.47
N ASP A 46 -7.16 28.22 -6.19
CA ASP A 46 -8.36 27.60 -5.61
C ASP A 46 -8.09 26.14 -5.18
N ALA A 47 -8.07 25.90 -3.87
CA ALA A 47 -7.75 24.57 -3.31
C ALA A 47 -8.76 23.51 -3.75
N LYS A 48 -10.04 23.86 -3.88
CA LYS A 48 -11.06 22.89 -4.31
C LYS A 48 -10.82 22.45 -5.75
N ALA A 49 -10.63 23.39 -6.65
CA ALA A 49 -10.35 23.10 -8.06
C ALA A 49 -9.02 22.33 -8.23
N ALA A 50 -8.00 22.68 -7.45
CA ALA A 50 -6.71 21.97 -7.46
C ALA A 50 -6.87 20.53 -6.96
N THR A 51 -7.63 20.31 -5.89
CA THR A 51 -7.92 18.96 -5.38
C THR A 51 -8.67 18.11 -6.41
N GLU A 52 -9.72 18.67 -7.02
CA GLU A 52 -10.49 17.99 -8.07
C GLU A 52 -9.61 17.61 -9.27
N LEU A 53 -8.73 18.50 -9.70
CA LEU A 53 -7.78 18.22 -10.78
C LEU A 53 -6.85 17.05 -10.41
N MET A 54 -6.29 17.05 -9.20
CA MET A 54 -5.39 15.99 -8.73
C MET A 54 -6.11 14.65 -8.64
N VAL A 55 -7.30 14.61 -8.07
CA VAL A 55 -8.12 13.38 -7.96
C VAL A 55 -8.46 12.83 -9.35
N ASN A 56 -8.93 13.67 -10.27
CA ASN A 56 -9.26 13.24 -11.63
C ASN A 56 -8.02 12.75 -12.37
N THR A 57 -6.89 13.44 -12.24
CA THR A 57 -5.63 13.00 -12.84
C THR A 57 -5.17 11.64 -12.29
N TYR A 58 -5.28 11.44 -10.98
CA TYR A 58 -4.97 10.13 -10.38
C TYR A 58 -5.84 9.01 -10.97
N ILE A 59 -7.14 9.25 -11.10
CA ILE A 59 -8.08 8.25 -11.64
C ILE A 59 -7.79 7.92 -13.11
N GLU A 60 -7.48 8.95 -13.91
CA GLU A 60 -7.32 8.80 -15.35
C GLU A 60 -5.91 8.37 -15.79
N LYS A 61 -4.86 8.84 -15.08
CA LYS A 61 -3.46 8.74 -15.52
C LYS A 61 -2.52 8.14 -14.47
N GLY A 62 -3.02 7.91 -13.25
CA GLY A 62 -2.21 7.41 -12.14
C GLY A 62 -1.48 8.51 -11.37
N LYS A 63 -0.90 8.11 -10.25
CA LYS A 63 -0.27 9.01 -9.26
C LYS A 63 0.92 9.80 -9.79
N ASP A 64 1.68 9.24 -10.72
CA ASP A 64 2.92 9.85 -11.21
C ASP A 64 2.70 11.11 -12.03
N GLU A 65 1.50 11.26 -12.64
CA GLU A 65 1.14 12.41 -13.46
C GLU A 65 0.48 13.55 -12.68
N VAL A 66 0.12 13.33 -11.42
CA VAL A 66 -0.67 14.28 -10.64
C VAL A 66 0.06 15.61 -10.44
N PHE A 67 1.34 15.59 -10.05
CA PHE A 67 2.07 16.84 -9.88
C PHE A 67 2.26 17.60 -11.20
N ASN A 68 2.55 16.88 -12.29
CA ASN A 68 2.69 17.48 -13.63
C ASN A 68 1.44 18.21 -14.06
N ALA A 69 0.26 17.61 -13.84
CA ALA A 69 -1.03 18.21 -14.20
C ALA A 69 -1.29 19.51 -13.42
N VAL A 70 -1.08 19.51 -12.11
CA VAL A 70 -1.26 20.71 -11.27
C VAL A 70 -0.23 21.77 -11.62
N GLN A 71 1.02 21.39 -11.82
CA GLN A 71 2.08 22.31 -12.23
C GLN A 71 1.75 23.00 -13.54
N GLN A 72 1.30 22.25 -14.53
CA GLN A 72 0.93 22.80 -15.83
C GLN A 72 -0.29 23.74 -15.74
N GLN A 73 -1.33 23.33 -15.02
CA GLN A 73 -2.59 24.09 -14.90
C GLN A 73 -2.38 25.43 -14.20
N TYR A 74 -1.60 25.45 -13.12
CA TYR A 74 -1.43 26.63 -12.27
C TYR A 74 -0.06 27.29 -12.43
N GLN A 75 0.76 26.86 -13.40
CA GLN A 75 2.11 27.36 -13.67
C GLN A 75 3.00 27.37 -12.41
N LEU A 76 2.86 26.32 -11.58
CA LEU A 76 3.60 26.23 -10.33
C LEU A 76 5.11 26.08 -10.58
N ASN A 77 5.90 26.73 -9.72
CA ASN A 77 7.34 26.56 -9.74
C ASN A 77 7.76 25.13 -9.42
N GLU A 78 8.76 24.60 -10.14
CA GLU A 78 9.26 23.23 -9.97
C GLU A 78 9.71 22.93 -8.52
N LYS A 79 10.09 23.94 -7.74
CA LYS A 79 10.43 23.77 -6.31
C LYS A 79 9.33 23.05 -5.51
N TYR A 80 8.05 23.17 -5.88
CA TYR A 80 6.92 22.54 -5.20
C TYR A 80 6.86 21.03 -5.39
N ARG A 81 7.56 20.47 -6.38
CA ARG A 81 7.65 19.00 -6.55
C ARG A 81 8.30 18.33 -5.35
N ALA A 82 9.33 18.97 -4.77
CA ALA A 82 9.96 18.45 -3.56
C ALA A 82 9.01 18.48 -2.36
N ASN A 83 8.20 19.53 -2.22
CA ASN A 83 7.17 19.63 -1.18
C ASN A 83 6.08 18.58 -1.37
N PHE A 84 5.60 18.38 -2.61
CA PHE A 84 4.61 17.36 -2.93
C PHE A 84 5.12 15.94 -2.58
N LYS A 85 6.34 15.61 -3.03
CA LYS A 85 6.98 14.33 -2.68
C LYS A 85 7.16 14.16 -1.16
N HIS A 86 7.55 15.24 -0.48
CA HIS A 86 7.70 15.22 0.97
C HIS A 86 6.35 14.95 1.67
N LEU A 87 5.27 15.58 1.23
CA LEU A 87 3.93 15.29 1.75
C LEU A 87 3.53 13.84 1.50
N CYS A 88 3.79 13.27 0.32
CA CYS A 88 3.52 11.84 0.07
C CYS A 88 4.23 10.92 1.08
N MET A 89 5.40 11.31 1.61
CA MET A 89 6.15 10.50 2.57
C MET A 89 5.79 10.76 4.03
N THR A 90 5.29 11.95 4.37
CA THR A 90 5.24 12.41 5.77
C THR A 90 3.93 13.05 6.19
N ALA A 91 2.94 13.14 5.30
CA ALA A 91 1.68 13.79 5.60
C ALA A 91 1.00 13.17 6.82
N ASN A 92 0.59 14.01 7.76
CA ASN A 92 -0.35 13.60 8.80
C ASN A 92 -1.77 13.72 8.24
N VAL A 93 -2.23 12.65 7.59
CA VAL A 93 -3.54 12.64 6.95
C VAL A 93 -4.67 12.78 7.96
N PRO A 94 -5.70 13.60 7.67
CA PRO A 94 -6.73 13.95 8.64
C PRO A 94 -7.65 12.79 9.03
N LEU A 95 -7.82 11.81 8.16
CA LEU A 95 -8.69 10.66 8.40
C LEU A 95 -7.87 9.37 8.43
N LYS A 96 -8.28 8.42 9.26
CA LYS A 96 -7.71 7.07 9.26
C LYS A 96 -7.98 6.36 7.94
N LEU A 97 -7.02 5.55 7.52
CA LEU A 97 -7.17 4.65 6.38
C LEU A 97 -7.89 3.39 6.86
N LEU A 98 -8.98 3.05 6.22
CA LEU A 98 -9.80 1.91 6.64
C LEU A 98 -9.46 0.67 5.80
N LEU A 99 -9.21 -0.44 6.48
CA LEU A 99 -9.07 -1.74 5.83
C LEU A 99 -10.35 -2.10 5.07
N TYR A 100 -10.21 -2.81 3.95
CA TYR A 100 -11.37 -3.50 3.39
C TYR A 100 -11.94 -4.46 4.43
N LYS A 101 -13.26 -4.46 4.59
CA LYS A 101 -13.91 -5.26 5.62
C LYS A 101 -13.52 -6.74 5.55
N ASN A 102 -13.57 -7.31 4.35
CA ASN A 102 -13.25 -8.73 4.16
C ASN A 102 -11.76 -9.04 4.44
N MET A 103 -10.86 -8.06 4.25
CA MET A 103 -9.44 -8.21 4.62
C MET A 103 -9.25 -8.09 6.13
N LEU A 104 -9.98 -7.21 6.80
CA LEU A 104 -9.97 -7.16 8.26
C LEU A 104 -10.42 -8.50 8.85
N ASP A 105 -11.54 -9.04 8.36
CA ASP A 105 -12.07 -10.33 8.79
C ASP A 105 -11.02 -11.46 8.55
N LEU A 106 -10.38 -11.48 7.37
CA LEU A 106 -9.32 -12.43 7.05
C LEU A 106 -8.11 -12.33 7.99
N LEU A 107 -7.62 -11.11 8.24
CA LEU A 107 -6.49 -10.88 9.16
C LEU A 107 -6.83 -11.36 10.58
N GLN A 108 -8.04 -11.11 11.06
CA GLN A 108 -8.50 -11.55 12.38
C GLN A 108 -8.53 -13.08 12.48
N GLU A 109 -9.04 -13.79 11.47
CA GLU A 109 -9.04 -15.25 11.43
C GLU A 109 -7.62 -15.83 11.43
N ILE A 110 -6.69 -15.23 10.68
CA ILE A 110 -5.28 -15.63 10.66
C ILE A 110 -4.63 -15.47 12.05
N VAL A 111 -4.93 -14.36 12.76
CA VAL A 111 -4.43 -14.10 14.11
C VAL A 111 -5.00 -15.10 15.12
N VAL A 112 -6.29 -15.42 15.03
CA VAL A 112 -6.95 -16.44 15.89
C VAL A 112 -6.24 -17.79 15.75
N ASP A 113 -5.85 -18.17 14.53
CA ASP A 113 -5.12 -19.40 14.23
C ASP A 113 -3.61 -19.30 14.55
N ARG A 114 -3.15 -18.17 15.12
CA ARG A 114 -1.75 -17.91 15.50
C ARG A 114 -0.75 -18.08 14.34
N LYS A 115 -1.19 -17.78 13.12
CA LYS A 115 -0.33 -17.80 11.94
C LYS A 115 0.34 -16.44 11.75
N LYS A 116 1.46 -16.42 11.01
CA LYS A 116 2.24 -15.20 10.79
C LYS A 116 1.65 -14.33 9.69
N ILE A 117 1.66 -13.02 9.90
CA ILE A 117 1.23 -12.04 8.92
C ILE A 117 2.41 -11.13 8.59
N PHE A 118 2.73 -11.06 7.31
CA PHE A 118 3.76 -10.17 6.77
C PHE A 118 3.11 -9.19 5.79
N ILE A 119 3.43 -7.91 5.93
CA ILE A 119 3.14 -6.90 4.91
C ILE A 119 4.41 -6.75 4.08
N VAL A 120 4.31 -6.98 2.78
CA VAL A 120 5.46 -6.96 1.86
C VAL A 120 5.13 -6.03 0.70
N THR A 121 5.59 -4.79 0.77
CA THR A 121 5.14 -3.74 -0.13
C THR A 121 6.26 -3.11 -0.94
N ASN A 122 5.97 -2.79 -2.21
CA ASN A 122 6.81 -1.97 -3.07
C ASN A 122 6.59 -0.48 -2.81
N GLY A 123 7.55 0.34 -3.18
CA GLY A 123 7.47 1.80 -3.09
C GLY A 123 8.49 2.41 -2.14
N ASN A 124 8.40 3.72 -1.92
CA ASN A 124 9.28 4.42 -1.01
C ASN A 124 9.03 3.96 0.44
N PRO A 125 10.04 3.45 1.17
CA PRO A 125 9.86 2.92 2.53
C PRO A 125 9.25 3.92 3.51
N ALA A 126 9.62 5.20 3.42
CA ALA A 126 9.08 6.25 4.30
C ALA A 126 7.59 6.50 4.02
N GLU A 127 7.19 6.48 2.75
CA GLU A 127 5.79 6.63 2.34
C GLU A 127 4.95 5.43 2.79
N GLN A 128 5.43 4.21 2.54
CA GLN A 128 4.71 3.00 2.94
C GLN A 128 4.59 2.89 4.47
N LEU A 129 5.65 3.22 5.20
CA LEU A 129 5.59 3.30 6.66
C LEU A 129 4.58 4.35 7.14
N ASN A 130 4.50 5.50 6.47
CA ASN A 130 3.53 6.53 6.81
C ASN A 130 2.09 6.06 6.58
N LYS A 131 1.82 5.37 5.47
CA LYS A 131 0.52 4.74 5.21
C LYS A 131 0.15 3.74 6.31
N ILE A 132 1.06 2.82 6.65
CA ILE A 132 0.87 1.81 7.70
C ILE A 132 0.51 2.44 9.05
N LYS A 133 1.14 3.55 9.43
CA LYS A 133 0.86 4.28 10.67
C LYS A 133 -0.54 4.91 10.71
N HIS A 134 -1.11 5.22 9.55
CA HIS A 134 -2.42 5.86 9.47
C HIS A 134 -3.58 4.86 9.28
N ILE A 135 -3.29 3.58 9.04
CA ILE A 135 -4.32 2.54 8.95
C ILE A 135 -4.94 2.28 10.33
N GLU A 136 -6.26 2.11 10.34
CA GLU A 136 -7.00 1.63 11.50
C GLU A 136 -6.91 0.10 11.58
N TRP A 137 -5.97 -0.39 12.39
CA TRP A 137 -5.66 -1.83 12.48
C TRP A 137 -6.57 -2.62 13.40
N HIS A 138 -7.42 -1.97 14.18
CA HIS A 138 -8.32 -2.62 15.15
C HIS A 138 -7.60 -3.55 16.15
N GLY A 139 -6.40 -3.19 16.56
CA GLY A 139 -5.60 -3.98 17.52
C GLY A 139 -4.72 -5.06 16.86
N LEU A 140 -4.72 -5.17 15.53
CA LEU A 140 -3.91 -6.15 14.81
C LEU A 140 -2.45 -5.73 14.62
N GLU A 141 -2.10 -4.47 14.86
CA GLU A 141 -0.76 -3.91 14.62
C GLU A 141 0.37 -4.69 15.29
N ASN A 142 0.10 -5.33 16.42
CA ASN A 142 1.10 -6.11 17.17
C ASN A 142 1.38 -7.50 16.56
N TYR A 143 0.57 -7.93 15.60
CA TYR A 143 0.69 -9.23 14.94
C TYR A 143 1.30 -9.14 13.54
N LEU A 144 1.62 -7.91 13.09
CA LEU A 144 2.11 -7.63 11.74
C LEU A 144 3.62 -7.45 11.75
N ILE A 145 4.28 -8.00 10.74
CA ILE A 145 5.68 -7.74 10.46
C ILE A 145 5.76 -7.13 9.07
N CYS A 146 6.36 -5.92 8.97
CA CYS A 146 6.40 -5.16 7.73
C CYS A 146 7.77 -5.24 7.08
N TYR A 147 7.78 -5.51 5.78
CA TYR A 147 8.95 -5.52 4.91
C TYR A 147 8.74 -4.56 3.73
N PHE A 148 9.70 -3.69 3.51
CA PHE A 148 9.71 -2.75 2.39
C PHE A 148 10.63 -3.32 1.30
N ALA A 149 10.07 -3.83 0.22
CA ALA A 149 10.84 -4.55 -0.79
C ALA A 149 11.94 -3.68 -1.41
N ASN A 150 11.69 -2.37 -1.56
CA ASN A 150 12.68 -1.43 -2.10
C ASN A 150 13.92 -1.19 -1.21
N GLU A 151 13.95 -1.71 0.02
CA GLU A 151 15.18 -1.70 0.85
C GLU A 151 16.20 -2.75 0.38
N LEU A 152 15.75 -3.74 -0.39
CA LEU A 152 16.59 -4.73 -1.09
C LEU A 152 16.41 -4.56 -2.60
N SER A 153 15.43 -5.23 -3.15
CA SER A 153 15.03 -5.18 -4.55
C SER A 153 13.51 -5.18 -4.63
N ALA A 154 12.95 -4.23 -5.37
CA ALA A 154 11.49 -4.18 -5.58
C ALA A 154 10.98 -5.46 -6.23
N LYS A 155 9.79 -5.94 -5.85
CA LYS A 155 9.12 -6.99 -6.62
C LYS A 155 8.95 -6.52 -8.07
N PRO A 156 9.19 -7.35 -9.08
CA PRO A 156 9.12 -8.81 -9.06
C PRO A 156 10.35 -9.56 -8.55
N GLU A 157 11.44 -8.88 -8.16
CA GLU A 157 12.61 -9.57 -7.65
C GLU A 157 12.27 -10.37 -6.38
N PRO A 158 12.82 -11.60 -6.23
CA PRO A 158 12.43 -12.51 -5.16
C PRO A 158 13.11 -12.27 -3.80
N ASP A 159 14.03 -11.32 -3.73
CA ASP A 159 14.97 -11.16 -2.60
C ASP A 159 14.25 -10.99 -1.26
N ILE A 160 13.19 -10.18 -1.24
CA ILE A 160 12.45 -9.91 0.00
C ILE A 160 11.74 -11.16 0.53
N VAL A 161 11.19 -11.99 -0.37
CA VAL A 161 10.54 -13.26 0.01
C VAL A 161 11.58 -14.26 0.50
N HIS A 162 12.74 -14.34 -0.15
CA HIS A 162 13.85 -15.20 0.29
C HIS A 162 14.36 -14.79 1.68
N LEU A 163 14.43 -13.48 1.96
CA LEU A 163 14.78 -12.96 3.28
C LEU A 163 13.77 -13.44 4.34
N ILE A 164 12.46 -13.27 4.08
CA ILE A 164 11.40 -13.71 5.00
C ILE A 164 11.47 -15.22 5.26
N LEU A 165 11.63 -16.02 4.21
CA LEU A 165 11.79 -17.47 4.35
C LEU A 165 12.94 -17.83 5.30
N LYS A 166 14.08 -17.17 5.13
CA LYS A 166 15.30 -17.39 5.92
C LYS A 166 15.14 -16.92 7.37
N GLU A 167 14.70 -15.69 7.57
CA GLU A 167 14.61 -15.08 8.92
C GLU A 167 13.58 -15.78 9.80
N HIS A 168 12.49 -16.26 9.21
CA HIS A 168 11.40 -16.89 9.96
C HIS A 168 11.42 -18.41 9.92
N ASN A 169 12.46 -19.00 9.31
CA ASN A 169 12.63 -20.44 9.14
C ASN A 169 11.39 -21.10 8.51
N LEU A 170 10.87 -20.49 7.43
CA LEU A 170 9.70 -20.95 6.70
C LEU A 170 10.10 -21.69 5.42
N GLN A 171 9.26 -22.63 5.01
CA GLN A 171 9.41 -23.29 3.71
C GLN A 171 8.43 -22.66 2.71
N ARG A 172 8.73 -22.76 1.41
CA ARG A 172 7.88 -22.23 0.34
C ARG A 172 6.43 -22.71 0.43
N ARG A 173 6.23 -23.98 0.76
CA ARG A 173 4.90 -24.59 0.93
C ARG A 173 4.10 -24.02 2.10
N ASP A 174 4.75 -23.38 3.07
CA ASP A 174 4.11 -22.84 4.27
C ASP A 174 3.50 -21.46 4.03
N ILE A 175 3.83 -20.82 2.90
CA ILE A 175 3.51 -19.42 2.60
C ILE A 175 2.44 -19.33 1.50
N VAL A 176 1.60 -18.30 1.61
CA VAL A 176 0.75 -17.81 0.54
C VAL A 176 0.84 -16.29 0.46
N MET A 177 0.95 -15.73 -0.76
CA MET A 177 0.93 -14.29 -1.00
C MET A 177 -0.47 -13.86 -1.44
N ILE A 178 -1.02 -12.83 -0.80
CA ILE A 178 -2.25 -12.16 -1.20
C ILE A 178 -1.86 -10.89 -1.95
N GLU A 179 -2.21 -10.82 -3.22
CA GLU A 179 -1.63 -9.88 -4.17
C GLU A 179 -2.67 -9.25 -5.10
N ASN A 180 -2.27 -8.19 -5.80
CA ASN A 180 -3.12 -7.55 -6.81
C ASN A 180 -2.36 -7.03 -8.04
N THR A 181 -1.02 -7.19 -8.10
CA THR A 181 -0.20 -6.69 -9.20
C THR A 181 0.54 -7.82 -9.93
N GLU A 182 0.86 -7.60 -11.20
CA GLU A 182 1.68 -8.53 -11.98
C GLU A 182 3.08 -8.74 -11.34
N ALA A 183 3.66 -7.69 -10.75
CA ALA A 183 4.94 -7.76 -10.08
C ALA A 183 4.91 -8.73 -8.89
N ASP A 184 3.80 -8.75 -8.12
CA ASP A 184 3.61 -9.67 -7.00
C ASP A 184 3.48 -11.12 -7.49
N VAL A 185 2.69 -11.33 -8.53
CA VAL A 185 2.51 -12.66 -9.17
C VAL A 185 3.84 -13.21 -9.63
N LEU A 186 4.61 -12.42 -10.37
CA LEU A 186 5.93 -12.82 -10.86
C LEU A 186 6.92 -13.11 -9.72
N CYS A 187 6.89 -12.30 -8.66
CA CYS A 187 7.70 -12.52 -7.45
C CYS A 187 7.33 -13.86 -6.79
N ALA A 188 6.05 -14.12 -6.57
CA ALA A 188 5.57 -15.36 -5.98
C ALA A 188 5.96 -16.59 -6.81
N GLN A 189 5.83 -16.51 -8.14
CA GLN A 189 6.23 -17.56 -9.07
C GLN A 189 7.75 -17.82 -9.04
N ALA A 190 8.56 -16.74 -9.05
CA ALA A 190 10.02 -16.84 -8.95
C ALA A 190 10.46 -17.50 -7.64
N CYS A 191 9.74 -17.25 -6.55
CA CYS A 191 9.98 -17.87 -5.25
C CYS A 191 9.42 -19.30 -5.15
N GLY A 192 8.52 -19.71 -6.04
CA GLY A 192 7.79 -20.99 -5.95
C GLY A 192 6.90 -21.08 -4.73
N ILE A 193 6.21 -19.99 -4.41
CA ILE A 193 5.19 -19.92 -3.35
C ILE A 193 3.79 -19.76 -3.96
N ASP A 194 2.77 -20.18 -3.23
CA ASP A 194 1.39 -20.00 -3.65
C ASP A 194 1.00 -18.52 -3.57
N HIS A 195 0.11 -18.09 -4.47
CA HIS A 195 -0.45 -16.75 -4.45
C HIS A 195 -1.94 -16.76 -4.75
N ILE A 196 -2.66 -15.76 -4.23
CA ILE A 196 -4.09 -15.58 -4.39
C ILE A 196 -4.36 -14.10 -4.68
N ASN A 197 -5.09 -13.84 -5.77
CA ASN A 197 -5.47 -12.46 -6.07
C ASN A 197 -6.47 -11.92 -5.04
N ALA A 198 -6.19 -10.75 -4.48
CA ALA A 198 -7.00 -10.09 -3.46
C ALA A 198 -8.46 -9.87 -3.87
N ALA A 199 -8.72 -9.69 -5.18
CA ALA A 199 -10.08 -9.54 -5.70
C ALA A 199 -11.00 -10.73 -5.37
N GLN A 200 -10.44 -11.91 -5.09
CA GLN A 200 -11.24 -13.08 -4.68
C GLN A 200 -11.87 -12.91 -3.29
N PHE A 201 -11.30 -12.06 -2.45
CA PHE A 201 -11.82 -11.74 -1.12
C PHE A 201 -12.72 -10.49 -1.13
N LEU A 202 -12.46 -9.55 -2.04
CA LEU A 202 -13.10 -8.22 -2.08
C LEU A 202 -14.47 -8.19 -2.78
N GLN A 203 -14.95 -9.34 -3.21
CA GLN A 203 -16.27 -9.47 -3.86
C GLN A 203 -17.43 -9.46 -2.87
#